data_9ded39bcb4081f261570598300b51864
#
_entry.id   9ded39bcb4081f261570598300b51864
#
_cell.length_a   1.000
_cell.length_b   1.000
_cell.length_c   1.000
_cell.angle_alpha   90.00
_cell.angle_beta   90.00
_cell.angle_gamma   90.00
#
_symmetry.space_group_name_H-M   'P 1'
#
loop_
_entity.id
_entity.type
_entity.pdbx_description
1 polymer ?
#
loop_
_entity_poly.entity_id
_entity_poly.type
_entity_poly.pdbx_seq_one_letter_code
_entity_poly.pdbx_strand_id
1 'polypeptide(L)'
;MADYTLPDLPYDYAALEPSISGRIMELHHSKHHQAYVTGANTALAQLAEARDSGNLANVNKLEKDLAFNLGGHVNHSIFWTNLSPDGGDKPTGELAAAIDDGFGSFDKFQAHFTATALGVQGSGWAVLAWDSIGQRPIIVQFFDQQGIPQPRQAPQP
;
A
#
# COMPACT_ATOMS: atom_id res chain seq x y z
N MET A 1 19.60 13.13 0.78
CA MET A 1 18.88 11.90 1.16
C MET A 1 18.72 11.08 -0.10
N ALA A 2 18.66 9.74 0.02
CA ALA A 2 18.39 8.92 -1.16
C ALA A 2 16.94 9.11 -1.63
N ASP A 3 16.73 9.21 -2.95
CA ASP A 3 15.40 9.33 -3.54
C ASP A 3 14.69 7.98 -3.49
N TYR A 4 13.35 8.01 -3.45
CA TYR A 4 12.55 6.81 -3.69
C TYR A 4 12.72 6.34 -5.13
N THR A 5 12.70 5.04 -5.33
CA THR A 5 12.79 4.40 -6.65
C THR A 5 11.63 3.44 -6.84
N LEU A 6 11.19 3.26 -8.09
CA LEU A 6 10.20 2.26 -8.42
C LEU A 6 10.80 0.86 -8.19
N PRO A 7 10.22 0.02 -7.32
CA PRO A 7 10.71 -1.35 -7.15
C PRO A 7 10.37 -2.20 -8.38
N ASP A 8 11.24 -3.13 -8.71
CA ASP A 8 10.93 -4.14 -9.74
C ASP A 8 9.79 -5.04 -9.29
N LEU A 9 9.00 -5.54 -10.26
CA LEU A 9 8.03 -6.60 -9.98
C LEU A 9 8.75 -7.94 -9.77
N PRO A 10 8.27 -8.80 -8.85
CA PRO A 10 8.84 -10.14 -8.66
C PRO A 10 8.42 -11.13 -9.76
N TYR A 11 7.70 -10.69 -10.79
CA TYR A 11 7.17 -11.50 -11.90
C TYR A 11 7.01 -10.64 -13.16
N ASP A 12 6.90 -11.29 -14.33
CA ASP A 12 6.66 -10.61 -15.60
C ASP A 12 5.27 -9.97 -15.66
N TYR A 13 5.10 -8.92 -16.46
CA TYR A 13 3.82 -8.25 -16.63
C TYR A 13 2.69 -9.19 -17.08
N ALA A 14 2.99 -10.20 -17.88
CA ALA A 14 2.01 -11.19 -18.36
C ALA A 14 1.72 -12.33 -17.36
N ALA A 15 2.42 -12.39 -16.22
CA ALA A 15 2.32 -13.53 -15.29
C ALA A 15 0.92 -13.72 -14.66
N LEU A 16 0.10 -12.67 -14.62
CA LEU A 16 -1.24 -12.70 -14.02
C LEU A 16 -2.36 -12.90 -15.06
N GLU A 17 -2.01 -13.15 -16.33
CA GLU A 17 -3.01 -13.47 -17.36
C GLU A 17 -3.66 -14.84 -17.09
N PRO A 18 -4.95 -15.02 -17.44
CA PRO A 18 -5.83 -14.05 -18.10
C PRO A 18 -6.57 -13.09 -17.14
N SER A 19 -6.33 -13.16 -15.83
CA SER A 19 -7.06 -12.37 -14.83
C SER A 19 -6.75 -10.87 -14.93
N ILE A 20 -5.48 -10.52 -15.13
CA ILE A 20 -5.01 -9.15 -15.36
C ILE A 20 -4.09 -9.18 -16.58
N SER A 21 -4.41 -8.39 -17.62
CA SER A 21 -3.57 -8.37 -18.82
C SER A 21 -2.20 -7.76 -18.56
N GLY A 22 -1.17 -8.25 -19.25
CA GLY A 22 0.19 -7.72 -19.16
C GLY A 22 0.26 -6.22 -19.48
N ARG A 23 -0.61 -5.73 -20.39
CA ARG A 23 -0.72 -4.29 -20.69
C ARG A 23 -1.23 -3.47 -19.51
N ILE A 24 -2.21 -3.97 -18.76
CA ILE A 24 -2.69 -3.30 -17.54
C ILE A 24 -1.58 -3.28 -16.48
N MET A 25 -0.89 -4.41 -16.28
CA MET A 25 0.21 -4.49 -15.33
C MET A 25 1.34 -3.52 -15.66
N GLU A 26 1.74 -3.45 -16.94
CA GLU A 26 2.75 -2.50 -17.41
C GLU A 26 2.34 -1.04 -17.11
N LEU A 27 1.13 -0.64 -17.46
CA LEU A 27 0.63 0.72 -17.23
C LEU A 27 0.53 1.04 -15.74
N HIS A 28 0.00 0.12 -14.95
CA HIS A 28 -0.21 0.30 -13.52
C HIS A 28 1.13 0.39 -12.76
N HIS A 29 2.12 -0.38 -13.15
CA HIS A 29 3.46 -0.33 -12.56
C HIS A 29 4.30 0.83 -13.12
N SER A 30 4.61 0.80 -14.44
CA SER A 30 5.61 1.70 -15.03
C SER A 30 5.14 3.15 -15.20
N LYS A 31 3.82 3.42 -15.14
CA LYS A 31 3.25 4.76 -15.27
C LYS A 31 2.58 5.22 -13.98
N HIS A 32 1.58 4.49 -13.50
CA HIS A 32 0.79 4.90 -12.36
C HIS A 32 1.61 4.88 -11.06
N HIS A 33 2.27 3.77 -10.73
CA HIS A 33 3.14 3.69 -9.54
C HIS A 33 4.36 4.62 -9.69
N GLN A 34 4.99 4.69 -10.87
CA GLN A 34 6.10 5.61 -11.12
C GLN A 34 5.71 7.08 -10.87
N ALA A 35 4.48 7.47 -11.18
CA ALA A 35 4.02 8.84 -10.90
C ALA A 35 4.02 9.16 -9.41
N TYR A 36 3.65 8.22 -8.55
CA TYR A 36 3.74 8.39 -7.09
C TYR A 36 5.18 8.51 -6.60
N VAL A 37 6.08 7.69 -7.12
CA VAL A 37 7.52 7.79 -6.80
C VAL A 37 8.05 9.18 -7.15
N THR A 38 7.77 9.65 -8.36
CA THR A 38 8.20 10.98 -8.82
C THR A 38 7.58 12.08 -7.97
N GLY A 39 6.28 11.99 -7.67
CA GLY A 39 5.56 12.98 -6.87
C GLY A 39 6.09 13.06 -5.43
N ALA A 40 6.41 11.92 -4.80
CA ALA A 40 6.99 11.89 -3.47
C ALA A 40 8.37 12.58 -3.42
N ASN A 41 9.25 12.25 -4.37
CA ASN A 41 10.56 12.90 -4.47
C ASN A 41 10.45 14.41 -4.74
N THR A 42 9.53 14.81 -5.60
CA THR A 42 9.27 16.22 -5.89
C THR A 42 8.78 16.97 -4.63
N ALA A 43 7.83 16.39 -3.89
CA ALA A 43 7.33 17.00 -2.65
C ALA A 43 8.43 17.13 -1.60
N LEU A 44 9.30 16.13 -1.45
CA LEU A 44 10.44 16.19 -0.54
C LEU A 44 11.45 17.26 -0.92
N ALA A 45 11.76 17.41 -2.22
CA ALA A 45 12.66 18.46 -2.70
C ALA A 45 12.08 19.86 -2.44
N GLN A 46 10.80 20.06 -2.72
CA GLN A 46 10.11 21.35 -2.47
C GLN A 46 10.01 21.68 -0.97
N LEU A 47 9.81 20.66 -0.11
CA LEU A 47 9.84 20.86 1.34
C LEU A 47 11.24 21.24 1.85
N ALA A 48 12.29 20.67 1.25
CA ALA A 48 13.67 21.05 1.56
C ALA A 48 13.93 22.52 1.19
N GLU A 49 13.57 22.92 -0.02
CA GLU A 49 13.71 24.29 -0.49
C GLU A 49 12.90 25.29 0.38
N ALA A 50 11.68 24.92 0.76
CA ALA A 50 10.86 25.76 1.65
C ALA A 50 11.52 25.97 3.02
N ARG A 51 12.16 24.96 3.58
CA ARG A 51 12.94 25.08 4.83
C ARG A 51 14.18 25.95 4.64
N ASP A 52 14.93 25.73 3.59
CA ASP A 52 16.18 26.45 3.33
C ASP A 52 15.96 27.95 3.07
N SER A 53 14.88 28.28 2.35
CA SER A 53 14.49 29.68 2.08
C SER A 53 13.73 30.34 3.22
N GLY A 54 13.22 29.59 4.19
CA GLY A 54 12.31 30.07 5.24
C GLY A 54 10.89 30.40 4.74
N ASN A 55 10.57 30.12 3.48
CA ASN A 55 9.25 30.36 2.90
C ASN A 55 8.32 29.15 3.10
N LEU A 56 7.60 29.13 4.19
CA LEU A 56 6.68 28.06 4.58
C LEU A 56 5.21 28.31 4.17
N ALA A 57 4.94 29.28 3.31
CA ALA A 57 3.55 29.65 2.93
C ALA A 57 2.76 28.47 2.34
N ASN A 58 3.42 27.56 1.63
CA ASN A 58 2.79 26.40 0.96
C ASN A 58 3.03 25.07 1.69
N VAL A 59 3.61 25.06 2.89
CA VAL A 59 4.01 23.83 3.58
C VAL A 59 2.85 22.85 3.73
N ASN A 60 1.68 23.30 4.08
CA ASN A 60 0.49 22.44 4.25
C ASN A 60 0.11 21.70 2.95
N LYS A 61 0.20 22.38 1.79
CA LYS A 61 -0.03 21.75 0.49
C LYS A 61 1.06 20.71 0.19
N LEU A 62 2.32 21.06 0.40
CA LEU A 62 3.46 20.16 0.13
C LEU A 62 3.42 18.90 1.00
N GLU A 63 3.03 19.03 2.26
CA GLU A 63 2.86 17.89 3.16
C GLU A 63 1.69 16.98 2.75
N LYS A 64 0.60 17.53 2.23
CA LYS A 64 -0.51 16.77 1.65
C LYS A 64 -0.08 16.04 0.38
N ASP A 65 0.64 16.72 -0.50
CA ASP A 65 1.18 16.13 -1.72
C ASP A 65 2.16 14.98 -1.38
N LEU A 66 3.01 15.18 -0.37
CA LEU A 66 3.89 14.12 0.13
C LEU A 66 3.10 12.94 0.68
N ALA A 67 2.13 13.16 1.55
CA ALA A 67 1.32 12.10 2.15
C ALA A 67 0.59 11.28 1.08
N PHE A 68 0.01 11.93 0.06
CA PHE A 68 -0.65 11.29 -1.05
C PHE A 68 0.31 10.44 -1.89
N ASN A 69 1.41 11.04 -2.35
CA ASN A 69 2.35 10.35 -3.23
C ASN A 69 3.15 9.26 -2.51
N LEU A 70 3.59 9.52 -1.29
CA LEU A 70 4.29 8.51 -0.49
C LEU A 70 3.36 7.36 -0.10
N GLY A 71 2.12 7.65 0.27
CA GLY A 71 1.10 6.63 0.49
C GLY A 71 0.86 5.77 -0.75
N GLY A 72 0.73 6.40 -1.93
CA GLY A 72 0.61 5.70 -3.21
C GLY A 72 1.81 4.79 -3.49
N HIS A 73 3.02 5.28 -3.30
CA HIS A 73 4.23 4.46 -3.48
C HIS A 73 4.26 3.26 -2.53
N VAL A 74 4.02 3.45 -1.24
CA VAL A 74 4.05 2.37 -0.24
C VAL A 74 2.95 1.35 -0.50
N ASN A 75 1.70 1.80 -0.72
CA ASN A 75 0.58 0.90 -0.95
C ASN A 75 0.78 0.03 -2.21
N HIS A 76 1.27 0.62 -3.31
CA HIS A 76 1.57 -0.14 -4.52
C HIS A 76 2.75 -1.09 -4.35
N SER A 77 3.79 -0.70 -3.61
CA SER A 77 4.93 -1.58 -3.31
C SER A 77 4.49 -2.86 -2.57
N ILE A 78 3.56 -2.73 -1.62
CA ILE A 78 2.97 -3.87 -0.90
C ILE A 78 2.04 -4.66 -1.83
N PHE A 79 1.21 -3.97 -2.61
CA PHE A 79 0.23 -4.59 -3.50
C PHE A 79 0.88 -5.58 -4.48
N TRP A 80 2.00 -5.22 -5.11
CA TRP A 80 2.68 -6.11 -6.04
C TRP A 80 3.10 -7.44 -5.40
N THR A 81 3.47 -7.43 -4.14
CA THR A 81 3.88 -8.65 -3.41
C THR A 81 2.71 -9.51 -2.94
N ASN A 82 1.49 -9.00 -3.01
CA ASN A 82 0.27 -9.73 -2.66
C ASN A 82 -0.38 -10.43 -3.87
N LEU A 83 0.16 -10.24 -5.07
CA LEU A 83 -0.34 -10.87 -6.29
C LEU A 83 0.59 -12.02 -6.71
N SER A 84 0.01 -13.13 -7.13
CA SER A 84 0.76 -14.30 -7.59
C SER A 84 -0.07 -15.07 -8.63
N PRO A 85 0.55 -15.63 -9.67
CA PRO A 85 -0.12 -16.56 -10.58
C PRO A 85 -0.57 -17.85 -9.88
N ASP A 86 0.12 -18.21 -8.79
CA ASP A 86 -0.13 -19.43 -7.99
C ASP A 86 -0.79 -19.11 -6.64
N GLY A 87 -1.46 -17.96 -6.53
CA GLY A 87 -2.09 -17.51 -5.30
C GLY A 87 -3.48 -18.12 -5.07
N GLY A 88 -4.05 -17.83 -3.91
CA GLY A 88 -5.46 -18.12 -3.60
C GLY A 88 -5.71 -19.12 -2.49
N ASP A 89 -4.69 -19.72 -1.92
CA ASP A 89 -4.83 -20.62 -0.77
C ASP A 89 -5.08 -19.86 0.54
N LYS A 90 -5.69 -20.56 1.50
CA LYS A 90 -5.86 -20.01 2.85
C LYS A 90 -4.49 -19.86 3.53
N PRO A 91 -4.29 -18.81 4.34
CA PRO A 91 -3.07 -18.66 5.11
C PRO A 91 -2.90 -19.82 6.09
N THR A 92 -1.65 -20.05 6.49
CA THR A 92 -1.26 -21.08 7.45
C THR A 92 -0.46 -20.48 8.60
N GLY A 93 -0.16 -21.27 9.62
CA GLY A 93 0.69 -20.86 10.74
C GLY A 93 0.12 -19.71 11.56
N GLU A 94 0.97 -18.81 12.00
CA GLU A 94 0.61 -17.70 12.89
C GLU A 94 -0.42 -16.74 12.29
N LEU A 95 -0.35 -16.50 10.99
CA LEU A 95 -1.31 -15.63 10.30
C LEU A 95 -2.72 -16.23 10.33
N ALA A 96 -2.84 -17.54 10.06
CA ALA A 96 -4.14 -18.22 10.15
C ALA A 96 -4.71 -18.14 11.57
N ALA A 97 -3.89 -18.42 12.57
CA ALA A 97 -4.30 -18.34 13.98
C ALA A 97 -4.75 -16.92 14.37
N ALA A 98 -4.01 -15.89 13.94
CA ALA A 98 -4.37 -14.50 14.23
C ALA A 98 -5.69 -14.09 13.53
N ILE A 99 -5.92 -14.58 12.30
CA ILE A 99 -7.19 -14.36 11.59
C ILE A 99 -8.35 -15.04 12.31
N ASP A 100 -8.19 -16.28 12.72
CA ASP A 100 -9.24 -17.03 13.44
C ASP A 100 -9.54 -16.38 14.80
N ASP A 101 -8.53 -15.91 15.52
CA ASP A 101 -8.70 -15.19 16.78
C ASP A 101 -9.39 -13.83 16.58
N GLY A 102 -8.93 -13.05 15.60
CA GLY A 102 -9.42 -11.68 15.36
C GLY A 102 -10.78 -11.61 14.67
N PHE A 103 -11.11 -12.56 13.79
CA PHE A 103 -12.32 -12.53 12.96
C PHE A 103 -13.25 -13.74 13.19
N GLY A 104 -12.82 -14.74 13.94
CA GLY A 104 -13.56 -15.95 14.26
C GLY A 104 -13.46 -17.05 13.21
N SER A 105 -13.04 -16.77 11.98
CA SER A 105 -12.68 -17.74 10.93
C SER A 105 -12.13 -17.00 9.70
N PHE A 106 -11.40 -17.74 8.85
CA PHE A 106 -10.97 -17.21 7.55
C PHE A 106 -12.15 -16.78 6.68
N ASP A 107 -13.23 -17.53 6.62
CA ASP A 107 -14.39 -17.20 5.78
C ASP A 107 -15.08 -15.88 6.23
N LYS A 108 -15.15 -15.63 7.54
CA LYS A 108 -15.64 -14.35 8.06
C LYS A 108 -14.70 -13.20 7.76
N PHE A 109 -13.40 -13.43 7.90
CA PHE A 109 -12.38 -12.48 7.50
C PHE A 109 -12.51 -12.13 6.01
N GLN A 110 -12.57 -13.13 5.13
CA GLN A 110 -12.68 -12.94 3.69
C GLN A 110 -13.95 -12.15 3.32
N ALA A 111 -15.09 -12.50 3.91
CA ALA A 111 -16.33 -11.78 3.68
C ALA A 111 -16.23 -10.31 4.12
N HIS A 112 -15.66 -10.06 5.30
CA HIS A 112 -15.45 -8.69 5.81
C HIS A 112 -14.48 -7.91 4.93
N PHE A 113 -13.34 -8.49 4.58
CA PHE A 113 -12.33 -7.85 3.73
C PHE A 113 -12.91 -7.51 2.34
N THR A 114 -13.63 -8.46 1.73
CA THR A 114 -14.29 -8.26 0.43
C THR A 114 -15.32 -7.13 0.50
N ALA A 115 -16.17 -7.12 1.53
CA ALA A 115 -17.16 -6.05 1.72
C ALA A 115 -16.48 -4.68 1.91
N THR A 116 -15.37 -4.62 2.65
CA THR A 116 -14.57 -3.41 2.82
C THR A 116 -14.00 -2.93 1.48
N ALA A 117 -13.42 -3.82 0.68
CA ALA A 117 -12.84 -3.48 -0.61
C ALA A 117 -13.89 -2.99 -1.62
N LEU A 118 -15.03 -3.68 -1.70
CA LEU A 118 -16.13 -3.28 -2.59
C LEU A 118 -16.84 -2.01 -2.12
N GLY A 119 -16.76 -1.68 -0.83
CA GLY A 119 -17.36 -0.48 -0.25
C GLY A 119 -16.52 0.79 -0.40
N VAL A 120 -15.32 0.72 -0.96
CA VAL A 120 -14.49 1.91 -1.22
C VAL A 120 -15.16 2.80 -2.25
N GLN A 121 -15.41 4.06 -1.89
CA GLN A 121 -15.99 5.04 -2.79
C GLN A 121 -14.87 5.84 -3.48
N GLY A 122 -14.78 5.73 -4.79
CA GLY A 122 -13.67 6.29 -5.57
C GLY A 122 -12.43 5.40 -5.49
N SER A 123 -11.25 5.99 -5.54
CA SER A 123 -9.99 5.27 -5.36
C SER A 123 -9.69 5.02 -3.87
N GLY A 124 -9.05 3.91 -3.57
CA GLY A 124 -8.66 3.58 -2.20
C GLY A 124 -8.28 2.12 -2.03
N TRP A 125 -8.07 1.71 -0.79
CA TRP A 125 -7.53 0.40 -0.42
C TRP A 125 -8.30 -0.20 0.74
N ALA A 126 -8.51 -1.50 0.70
CA ALA A 126 -8.79 -2.31 1.87
C ALA A 126 -7.49 -3.00 2.31
N VAL A 127 -7.18 -2.90 3.58
CA VAL A 127 -5.91 -3.38 4.12
C VAL A 127 -6.16 -4.23 5.36
N LEU A 128 -5.57 -5.44 5.39
CA LEU A 128 -5.39 -6.18 6.63
C LEU A 128 -4.12 -5.65 7.31
N ALA A 129 -4.29 -5.03 8.46
CA ALA A 129 -3.20 -4.43 9.23
C ALA A 129 -3.06 -5.11 10.59
N TRP A 130 -1.85 -5.06 11.13
CA TRP A 130 -1.62 -5.43 12.53
C TRP A 130 -1.68 -4.18 13.41
N ASP A 131 -2.65 -4.13 14.30
CA ASP A 131 -2.72 -3.11 15.34
C ASP A 131 -1.70 -3.43 16.45
N SER A 132 -0.60 -2.69 16.44
CA SER A 132 0.49 -2.89 17.41
C SER A 132 0.12 -2.46 18.84
N ILE A 133 -0.92 -1.65 19.03
CA ILE A 133 -1.41 -1.22 20.33
C ILE A 133 -2.38 -2.27 20.87
N GLY A 134 -3.38 -2.65 20.08
CA GLY A 134 -4.37 -3.67 20.44
C GLY A 134 -3.88 -5.11 20.26
N GLN A 135 -2.67 -5.31 19.70
CA GLN A 135 -2.05 -6.64 19.46
C GLN A 135 -2.97 -7.61 18.71
N ARG A 136 -3.59 -7.13 17.64
CA ARG A 136 -4.59 -7.91 16.87
C ARG A 136 -4.62 -7.50 15.40
N PRO A 137 -5.06 -8.38 14.50
CA PRO A 137 -5.34 -8.00 13.12
C PRO A 137 -6.62 -7.16 13.05
N ILE A 138 -6.59 -6.13 12.20
CA ILE A 138 -7.75 -5.28 11.89
C ILE A 138 -7.85 -5.09 10.39
N ILE A 139 -9.08 -4.86 9.89
CA ILE A 139 -9.30 -4.41 8.53
C ILE A 139 -9.53 -2.90 8.57
N VAL A 140 -8.77 -2.17 7.75
CA VAL A 140 -8.91 -0.73 7.60
C VAL A 140 -9.13 -0.36 6.14
N GLN A 141 -9.74 0.79 5.91
CA GLN A 141 -9.97 1.35 4.59
C GLN A 141 -9.20 2.66 4.46
N PHE A 142 -8.46 2.84 3.38
CA PHE A 142 -7.81 4.10 3.04
C PHE A 142 -8.52 4.72 1.84
N PHE A 143 -8.87 5.99 1.95
CA PHE A 143 -9.37 6.79 0.82
C PHE A 143 -8.20 7.28 -0.01
N ASP A 144 -8.31 7.19 -1.33
CA ASP A 144 -7.24 7.49 -2.26
C ASP A 144 -5.95 6.76 -1.86
N GLN A 145 -4.89 7.51 -1.63
CA GLN A 145 -3.59 7.04 -1.15
C GLN A 145 -3.32 7.50 0.30
N GLN A 146 -4.35 7.96 1.02
CA GLN A 146 -4.23 8.53 2.35
C GLN A 146 -4.16 7.44 3.43
N GLY A 147 -3.02 6.89 3.60
CA GLY A 147 -2.72 5.89 4.62
C GLY A 147 -1.41 5.18 4.29
N ILE A 148 -0.51 5.13 5.25
CA ILE A 148 0.76 4.42 5.12
C ILE A 148 0.71 3.26 6.11
N PRO A 149 0.61 2.00 5.63
CA PRO A 149 0.77 0.85 6.49
C PRO A 149 2.15 0.92 7.14
N GLN A 150 2.23 0.89 8.45
CA GLN A 150 3.52 0.81 9.11
C GLN A 150 4.17 -0.55 8.82
N PRO A 151 5.40 -0.59 8.28
CA PRO A 151 6.08 -1.85 8.11
C PRO A 151 6.23 -2.54 9.47
N ARG A 152 5.89 -3.82 9.52
CA ARG A 152 6.11 -4.64 10.71
C ARG A 152 7.60 -4.59 11.05
N GLN A 153 7.96 -4.03 12.18
CA GLN A 153 9.30 -4.26 12.70
C GLN A 153 9.43 -5.76 12.98
N ALA A 154 10.41 -6.40 12.33
CA ALA A 154 10.75 -7.77 12.67
C ALA A 154 11.01 -7.84 14.19
N PRO A 155 10.61 -8.94 14.87
CA PRO A 155 10.97 -9.12 16.27
C PRO A 155 12.49 -8.93 16.39
N GLN A 156 12.90 -8.02 17.25
CA GLN A 156 14.32 -7.88 17.58
C GLN A 156 14.76 -9.16 18.26
N PRO A 157 15.94 -9.73 17.88
CA PRO A 157 16.47 -10.94 18.48
C PRO A 157 16.72 -10.79 19.97
#